data_18393298dca71265c5d5b3507e664a7a
#
_entry.id   18393298dca71265c5d5b3507e664a7a
#
_cell.length_a   1.000
_cell.length_b   1.000
_cell.length_c   1.000
_cell.angle_alpha   90.00
_cell.angle_beta   90.00
_cell.angle_gamma   90.00
#
_symmetry.space_group_name_H-M   'P 1'
#
loop_
_entity.id
_entity.type
_entity.pdbx_description
1 polymer ?
#
loop_
_entity_poly.entity_id
_entity_poly.type
_entity_poly.pdbx_seq_one_letter_code
_entity_poly.pdbx_strand_id
1 'polypeptide(L)'
;ASPDHALYLDYDRRLGLWADVFGAEHLALRVYDRALLTGGDIVADFLALVGLDGTGFTALGDRNVSLGAAQAKTGHLMTGLGVRPRVMEAILGRIAPDGRLLPSQAEARAFLQPYRAGNRRLNARFAVTDLPGLFNDDFADYPDLPHSDWTEAGATAALRAVLAQVAEVEDGQDALTADDLRLAA
;
A
#
# COMPACT_ATOMS: atom_id res chain seq x y z
N ALA A 1 -14.70 3.39 10.32
CA ALA A 1 -14.50 3.59 8.88
C ALA A 1 -15.63 4.47 8.37
N SER A 2 -15.34 5.41 7.45
CA SER A 2 -16.43 6.15 6.80
C SER A 2 -17.27 5.18 5.95
N PRO A 3 -18.56 5.49 5.71
CA PRO A 3 -19.44 4.64 4.89
C PRO A 3 -18.84 4.31 3.51
N ASP A 4 -18.08 5.23 2.93
CA ASP A 4 -17.45 5.07 1.63
C ASP A 4 -16.32 4.02 1.65
N HIS A 5 -15.54 3.94 2.74
CA HIS A 5 -14.51 2.91 2.89
C HIS A 5 -15.11 1.51 3.05
N ALA A 6 -16.25 1.37 3.71
CA ALA A 6 -16.91 0.08 3.87
C ALA A 6 -17.33 -0.49 2.51
N LEU A 7 -17.91 0.34 1.62
CA LEU A 7 -18.26 -0.07 0.26
C LEU A 7 -17.01 -0.37 -0.58
N TYR A 8 -15.92 0.40 -0.41
CA TYR A 8 -14.69 0.20 -1.16
C TYR A 8 -14.06 -1.17 -0.87
N LEU A 9 -14.16 -1.67 0.35
CA LEU A 9 -13.58 -2.94 0.79
C LEU A 9 -14.55 -4.13 0.66
N ASP A 10 -15.82 -3.90 0.36
CA ASP A 10 -16.80 -4.95 0.07
C ASP A 10 -16.66 -5.42 -1.40
N TYR A 11 -15.67 -6.28 -1.63
CA TYR A 11 -15.38 -6.79 -2.97
C TYR A 11 -16.53 -7.61 -3.54
N ASP A 12 -17.25 -8.39 -2.72
CA ASP A 12 -18.38 -9.21 -3.16
C ASP A 12 -19.47 -8.32 -3.78
N ARG A 13 -19.83 -7.24 -3.10
CA ARG A 13 -20.80 -6.27 -3.61
C ARG A 13 -20.30 -5.53 -4.85
N ARG A 14 -19.06 -5.02 -4.81
CA ARG A 14 -18.50 -4.23 -5.93
C ARG A 14 -18.37 -5.04 -7.20
N LEU A 15 -17.77 -6.23 -7.10
CA LEU A 15 -17.54 -7.09 -8.26
C LEU A 15 -18.84 -7.78 -8.69
N GLY A 16 -19.80 -7.98 -7.78
CA GLY A 16 -21.15 -8.37 -8.10
C GLY A 16 -21.84 -7.37 -9.05
N LEU A 17 -21.76 -6.07 -8.76
CA LEU A 17 -22.29 -5.02 -9.64
C LEU A 17 -21.65 -5.03 -11.03
N TRP A 18 -20.35 -5.29 -11.10
CA TRP A 18 -19.67 -5.41 -12.41
C TRP A 18 -20.12 -6.66 -13.16
N ALA A 19 -20.27 -7.78 -12.46
CA ALA A 19 -20.75 -9.01 -13.07
C ALA A 19 -22.19 -8.89 -13.59
N ASP A 20 -23.03 -8.13 -12.90
CA ASP A 20 -24.43 -7.89 -13.31
C ASP A 20 -24.51 -7.01 -14.58
N VAL A 21 -23.52 -6.13 -14.81
CA VAL A 21 -23.46 -5.24 -15.98
C VAL A 21 -22.76 -5.91 -17.16
N PHE A 22 -21.62 -6.57 -16.93
CA PHE A 22 -20.75 -7.05 -18.00
C PHE A 22 -20.85 -8.57 -18.22
N GLY A 23 -21.48 -9.31 -17.33
CA GLY A 23 -21.45 -10.75 -17.27
C GLY A 23 -20.26 -11.27 -16.46
N ALA A 24 -20.51 -12.29 -15.63
CA ALA A 24 -19.46 -12.87 -14.78
C ALA A 24 -18.34 -13.53 -15.61
N GLU A 25 -18.67 -14.06 -16.77
CA GLU A 25 -17.76 -14.70 -17.72
C GLU A 25 -16.77 -13.73 -18.38
N HIS A 26 -17.05 -12.44 -18.32
CA HIS A 26 -16.16 -11.39 -18.84
C HIS A 26 -15.28 -10.76 -17.76
N LEU A 27 -15.36 -11.25 -16.52
CA LEU A 27 -14.55 -10.77 -15.39
C LEU A 27 -13.47 -11.78 -15.06
N ALA A 28 -12.22 -11.35 -15.17
CA ALA A 28 -11.07 -12.11 -14.68
C ALA A 28 -10.55 -11.48 -13.38
N LEU A 29 -10.76 -12.18 -12.27
CA LEU A 29 -10.35 -11.69 -10.95
C LEU A 29 -9.02 -12.31 -10.54
N ARG A 30 -8.11 -11.50 -10.03
CA ARG A 30 -6.81 -11.95 -9.53
C ARG A 30 -6.54 -11.32 -8.15
N VAL A 31 -6.04 -12.11 -7.22
CA VAL A 31 -5.54 -11.60 -5.96
C VAL A 31 -4.10 -11.13 -6.15
N TYR A 32 -3.81 -9.90 -5.72
CA TYR A 32 -2.45 -9.38 -5.72
C TYR A 32 -1.66 -9.97 -4.54
N ASP A 33 -1.20 -11.19 -4.73
CA ASP A 33 -0.30 -11.90 -3.83
C ASP A 33 0.79 -12.56 -4.67
N ARG A 34 2.05 -12.25 -4.41
CA ARG A 34 3.19 -12.78 -5.18
C ARG A 34 3.20 -14.30 -5.27
N ALA A 35 2.72 -14.99 -4.25
CA ALA A 35 2.61 -16.44 -4.24
C ALA A 35 1.55 -16.98 -5.24
N LEU A 36 0.58 -16.16 -5.62
CA LEU A 36 -0.53 -16.50 -6.52
C LEU A 36 -0.35 -15.97 -7.93
N LEU A 37 0.58 -15.03 -8.14
CA LEU A 37 0.84 -14.42 -9.44
C LEU A 37 1.77 -15.29 -10.29
N THR A 38 1.57 -15.30 -11.59
CA THR A 38 2.44 -15.98 -12.56
C THR A 38 3.88 -15.46 -12.43
N GLY A 39 4.82 -16.33 -12.09
CA GLY A 39 6.21 -15.94 -11.87
C GLY A 39 6.43 -14.99 -10.68
N GLY A 40 5.43 -14.80 -9.81
CA GLY A 40 5.48 -13.85 -8.70
C GLY A 40 5.47 -12.37 -9.12
N ASP A 41 5.14 -12.08 -10.38
CA ASP A 41 5.18 -10.75 -10.97
C ASP A 41 3.82 -10.35 -11.57
N ILE A 42 3.34 -9.15 -11.23
CA ILE A 42 2.02 -8.67 -11.67
C ILE A 42 1.95 -8.42 -13.17
N VAL A 43 3.05 -8.00 -13.78
CA VAL A 43 3.10 -7.72 -15.22
C VAL A 43 3.07 -9.04 -15.98
N ALA A 44 3.86 -10.03 -15.55
CA ALA A 44 3.85 -11.37 -16.11
C ALA A 44 2.47 -12.04 -15.98
N ASP A 45 1.82 -11.89 -14.81
CA ASP A 45 0.48 -12.42 -14.58
C ASP A 45 -0.57 -11.75 -15.49
N PHE A 46 -0.51 -10.42 -15.63
CA PHE A 46 -1.41 -9.69 -16.53
C PHE A 46 -1.21 -10.07 -17.99
N LEU A 47 0.05 -10.17 -18.46
CA LEU A 47 0.35 -10.57 -19.84
C LEU A 47 -0.15 -11.99 -20.12
N ALA A 48 0.07 -12.92 -19.20
CA ALA A 48 -0.46 -14.28 -19.31
C ALA A 48 -2.00 -14.29 -19.37
N LEU A 49 -2.68 -13.46 -18.56
CA LEU A 49 -4.14 -13.35 -18.55
C LEU A 49 -4.70 -12.88 -19.88
N VAL A 50 -4.03 -11.92 -20.55
CA VAL A 50 -4.47 -11.39 -21.85
C VAL A 50 -3.90 -12.15 -23.05
N GLY A 51 -3.19 -13.26 -22.82
CA GLY A 51 -2.64 -14.13 -23.87
C GLY A 51 -1.44 -13.53 -24.61
N LEU A 52 -0.72 -12.61 -23.97
CA LEU A 52 0.52 -12.03 -24.50
C LEU A 52 1.73 -12.69 -23.86
N ASP A 53 2.75 -12.96 -24.66
CA ASP A 53 4.06 -13.32 -24.10
C ASP A 53 4.80 -12.04 -23.68
N GLY A 54 5.75 -12.19 -22.75
CA GLY A 54 6.56 -11.06 -22.26
C GLY A 54 7.67 -10.61 -23.22
N THR A 55 7.76 -11.20 -24.42
CA THR A 55 8.82 -10.95 -25.38
C THR A 55 8.70 -9.53 -25.94
N GLY A 56 9.76 -8.76 -25.84
CA GLY A 56 9.78 -7.36 -26.30
C GLY A 56 9.34 -6.32 -25.27
N PHE A 57 8.92 -6.71 -24.07
CA PHE A 57 8.65 -5.78 -22.98
C PHE A 57 9.91 -5.56 -22.13
N THR A 58 10.20 -4.32 -21.81
CA THR A 58 11.29 -3.99 -20.88
C THR A 58 10.76 -4.06 -19.45
N ALA A 59 11.35 -4.92 -18.62
CA ALA A 59 11.01 -4.97 -17.21
C ALA A 59 11.36 -3.63 -16.55
N LEU A 60 10.37 -3.00 -15.94
CA LEU A 60 10.58 -1.86 -15.04
C LEU A 60 10.84 -2.44 -13.65
N GLY A 61 11.93 -2.02 -13.02
CA GLY A 61 12.22 -2.43 -11.63
C GLY A 61 11.08 -2.12 -10.66
N ASP A 62 11.14 -2.73 -9.47
CA ASP A 62 10.13 -2.55 -8.42
C ASP A 62 9.88 -1.05 -8.18
N ARG A 63 8.64 -0.63 -8.44
CA ARG A 63 8.14 0.71 -8.14
C ARG A 63 7.11 0.58 -7.01
N ASN A 64 6.86 1.65 -6.29
CA ASN A 64 5.94 1.68 -5.15
C ASN A 64 6.37 0.76 -4.00
N VAL A 65 7.66 0.78 -3.67
CA VAL A 65 8.17 0.12 -2.47
C VAL A 65 7.44 0.68 -1.25
N SER A 66 6.97 -0.20 -0.36
CA SER A 66 6.30 0.22 0.87
C SER A 66 7.21 1.11 1.71
N LEU A 67 6.65 2.20 2.21
CA LEU A 67 7.36 3.08 3.13
C LEU A 67 7.63 2.36 4.45
N GLY A 68 8.77 2.64 5.06
CA GLY A 68 9.04 2.28 6.45
C GLY A 68 8.13 3.03 7.43
N ALA A 69 8.07 2.59 8.68
CA ALA A 69 7.18 3.18 9.68
C ALA A 69 7.47 4.67 9.92
N ALA A 70 8.74 5.06 10.05
CA ALA A 70 9.13 6.46 10.20
C ALA A 70 8.80 7.29 8.95
N GLN A 71 9.06 6.74 7.76
CA GLN A 71 8.70 7.40 6.49
C GLN A 71 7.19 7.63 6.39
N ALA A 72 6.36 6.61 6.67
CA ALA A 72 4.91 6.68 6.58
C ALA A 72 4.34 7.71 7.57
N LYS A 73 4.80 7.71 8.82
CA LYS A 73 4.38 8.68 9.85
C LYS A 73 4.81 10.10 9.52
N THR A 74 6.06 10.29 9.09
CA THR A 74 6.56 11.61 8.68
C THR A 74 5.77 12.14 7.47
N GLY A 75 5.50 11.29 6.47
CA GLY A 75 4.69 11.63 5.31
C GLY A 75 3.26 12.04 5.70
N HIS A 76 2.64 11.32 6.64
CA HIS A 76 1.32 11.67 7.15
C HIS A 76 1.30 13.05 7.83
N LEU A 77 2.28 13.35 8.68
CA LEU A 77 2.41 14.67 9.32
C LEU A 77 2.63 15.77 8.29
N MET A 78 3.53 15.57 7.33
CA MET A 78 3.78 16.53 6.26
C MET A 78 2.54 16.79 5.41
N THR A 79 1.75 15.74 5.12
CA THR A 79 0.46 15.89 4.44
C THR A 79 -0.51 16.73 5.25
N GLY A 80 -0.61 16.51 6.56
CA GLY A 80 -1.44 17.32 7.46
C GLY A 80 -1.02 18.78 7.55
N LEU A 81 0.26 19.08 7.30
CA LEU A 81 0.81 20.43 7.26
C LEU A 81 0.75 21.07 5.85
N GLY A 82 0.18 20.41 4.87
CA GLY A 82 0.07 20.91 3.50
C GLY A 82 1.40 20.96 2.74
N VAL A 83 2.39 20.14 3.13
CA VAL A 83 3.67 20.06 2.41
C VAL A 83 3.45 19.53 1.01
N ARG A 84 4.04 20.18 0.01
CA ARG A 84 3.90 19.78 -1.39
C ARG A 84 4.45 18.37 -1.65
N PRO A 85 3.79 17.53 -2.49
CA PRO A 85 4.20 16.15 -2.73
C PRO A 85 5.66 15.99 -3.16
N ARG A 86 6.19 16.88 -4.01
CA ARG A 86 7.59 16.85 -4.46
C ARG A 86 8.60 17.01 -3.31
N VAL A 87 8.30 17.92 -2.37
CA VAL A 87 9.15 18.13 -1.18
C VAL A 87 9.08 16.93 -0.27
N MET A 88 7.86 16.41 -0.07
CA MET A 88 7.62 15.22 0.75
C MET A 88 8.39 14.02 0.18
N GLU A 89 8.33 13.77 -1.13
CA GLU A 89 9.05 12.69 -1.80
C GLU A 89 10.57 12.82 -1.61
N ALA A 90 11.12 14.03 -1.81
CA ALA A 90 12.55 14.30 -1.62
C ALA A 90 13.02 14.05 -0.18
N ILE A 91 12.21 14.38 0.82
CA ILE A 91 12.51 14.14 2.23
C ILE A 91 12.36 12.66 2.58
N LEU A 92 11.24 12.03 2.21
CA LEU A 92 10.98 10.63 2.54
C LEU A 92 11.98 9.68 1.90
N GLY A 93 12.44 9.96 0.68
CA GLY A 93 13.45 9.15 -0.03
C GLY A 93 14.80 9.10 0.68
N ARG A 94 15.05 10.01 1.61
CA ARG A 94 16.30 10.08 2.37
C ARG A 94 16.21 9.47 3.77
N ILE A 95 15.00 9.22 4.30
CA ILE A 95 14.80 8.52 5.57
C ILE A 95 14.99 7.03 5.34
N ALA A 96 15.94 6.42 6.07
CA ALA A 96 16.14 4.97 5.99
C ALA A 96 14.87 4.21 6.38
N PRO A 97 14.48 3.17 5.62
CA PRO A 97 13.33 2.35 5.97
C PRO A 97 13.62 1.57 7.29
N ASP A 98 12.69 1.63 8.22
CA ASP A 98 12.82 1.10 9.58
C ASP A 98 11.77 0.00 9.90
N GLY A 99 11.35 -0.75 8.93
CA GLY A 99 10.29 -1.76 9.06
C GLY A 99 8.94 -1.26 8.55
N ARG A 100 7.90 -2.07 8.73
CA ARG A 100 6.55 -1.75 8.26
C ARG A 100 5.70 -1.17 9.37
N LEU A 101 4.82 -0.23 9.01
CA LEU A 101 3.75 0.20 9.89
C LEU A 101 2.64 -0.87 9.84
N LEU A 102 2.63 -1.75 10.83
CA LEU A 102 1.68 -2.86 10.89
C LEU A 102 0.71 -2.67 12.07
N PRO A 103 -0.58 -2.97 11.88
CA PRO A 103 -1.51 -3.14 13.00
C PRO A 103 -1.12 -4.40 13.82
N SER A 104 -1.68 -4.53 15.00
CA SER A 104 -1.59 -5.78 15.76
C SER A 104 -2.36 -6.91 15.06
N GLN A 105 -2.04 -8.16 15.41
CA GLN A 105 -2.80 -9.33 14.94
C GLN A 105 -4.29 -9.19 15.25
N ALA A 106 -4.64 -8.70 16.44
CA ALA A 106 -6.02 -8.51 16.86
C ALA A 106 -6.75 -7.48 15.99
N GLU A 107 -6.11 -6.35 15.70
CA GLU A 107 -6.66 -5.30 14.83
C GLU A 107 -6.82 -5.79 13.38
N ALA A 108 -5.83 -6.51 12.85
CA ALA A 108 -5.90 -7.07 11.50
C ALA A 108 -7.04 -8.08 11.36
N ARG A 109 -7.22 -8.97 12.36
CA ARG A 109 -8.36 -9.91 12.39
C ARG A 109 -9.70 -9.20 12.51
N ALA A 110 -9.80 -8.19 13.38
CA ALA A 110 -11.03 -7.40 13.57
C ALA A 110 -11.38 -6.62 12.28
N PHE A 111 -10.38 -6.08 11.59
CA PHE A 111 -10.56 -5.39 10.31
C PHE A 111 -11.11 -6.32 9.21
N LEU A 112 -10.57 -7.53 9.09
CA LEU A 112 -11.00 -8.48 8.06
C LEU A 112 -12.38 -9.11 8.37
N GLN A 113 -12.75 -9.24 9.64
CA GLN A 113 -13.92 -9.99 10.08
C GLN A 113 -15.23 -9.62 9.34
N PRO A 114 -15.60 -8.34 9.15
CA PRO A 114 -16.83 -7.95 8.44
C PRO A 114 -16.87 -8.43 6.97
N TYR A 115 -15.73 -8.59 6.35
CA TYR A 115 -15.58 -8.91 4.91
C TYR A 115 -15.45 -10.42 4.63
N ARG A 116 -15.18 -11.24 5.65
CA ARG A 116 -14.92 -12.68 5.47
C ARG A 116 -16.03 -13.43 4.75
N ALA A 117 -17.28 -13.16 5.08
CA ALA A 117 -18.41 -13.84 4.45
C ALA A 117 -18.54 -13.44 2.97
N GLY A 118 -18.40 -12.16 2.65
CA GLY A 118 -18.39 -11.65 1.28
C GLY A 118 -17.22 -12.22 0.47
N ASN A 119 -16.02 -12.20 1.03
CA ASN A 119 -14.84 -12.74 0.37
C ASN A 119 -14.98 -14.25 0.04
N ARG A 120 -15.58 -15.04 0.92
CA ARG A 120 -15.88 -16.46 0.63
C ARG A 120 -16.88 -16.63 -0.51
N ARG A 121 -17.98 -15.81 -0.52
CA ARG A 121 -18.95 -15.88 -1.61
C ARG A 121 -18.35 -15.49 -2.95
N LEU A 122 -17.54 -14.44 -2.95
CA LEU A 122 -16.82 -13.98 -4.14
C LEU A 122 -15.89 -15.09 -4.67
N ASN A 123 -15.09 -15.68 -3.78
CA ASN A 123 -14.19 -16.77 -4.16
C ASN A 123 -14.95 -17.98 -4.69
N ALA A 124 -16.04 -18.37 -4.06
CA ALA A 124 -16.90 -19.47 -4.53
C ALA A 124 -17.54 -19.17 -5.91
N ARG A 125 -17.92 -17.90 -6.16
CA ARG A 125 -18.55 -17.49 -7.43
C ARG A 125 -17.55 -17.47 -8.60
N PHE A 126 -16.33 -17.01 -8.37
CA PHE A 126 -15.35 -16.74 -9.43
C PHE A 126 -14.15 -17.69 -9.43
N ALA A 127 -14.05 -18.59 -8.45
CA ALA A 127 -12.92 -19.52 -8.28
C ALA A 127 -11.54 -18.82 -8.37
N VAL A 128 -11.40 -17.72 -7.64
CA VAL A 128 -10.23 -16.82 -7.74
C VAL A 128 -8.98 -17.47 -7.15
N THR A 129 -9.14 -18.21 -6.05
CA THR A 129 -8.05 -18.89 -5.35
C THR A 129 -8.51 -20.23 -4.78
N ASP A 130 -7.56 -21.12 -4.51
CA ASP A 130 -7.82 -22.41 -3.80
C ASP A 130 -7.91 -22.21 -2.28
N LEU A 131 -7.77 -20.99 -1.77
CA LEU A 131 -7.90 -20.71 -0.34
C LEU A 131 -9.37 -20.80 0.11
N PRO A 132 -9.66 -21.12 1.39
CA PRO A 132 -11.02 -21.12 1.92
C PRO A 132 -11.72 -19.76 1.83
N GLY A 133 -10.95 -18.67 1.82
CA GLY A 133 -11.38 -17.31 1.58
C GLY A 133 -10.69 -16.73 0.34
N LEU A 134 -10.95 -15.46 0.05
CA LEU A 134 -10.30 -14.76 -1.06
C LEU A 134 -8.82 -14.44 -0.76
N PHE A 135 -8.51 -14.16 0.50
CA PHE A 135 -7.19 -13.77 0.98
C PHE A 135 -6.68 -14.76 2.02
N ASN A 136 -5.35 -14.86 2.13
CA ASN A 136 -4.73 -15.49 3.29
C ASN A 136 -5.07 -14.65 4.54
N ASP A 137 -5.65 -15.29 5.57
CA ASP A 137 -6.00 -14.67 6.84
C ASP A 137 -5.11 -15.13 8.00
N ASP A 138 -3.93 -15.65 7.67
CA ASP A 138 -2.86 -15.89 8.62
C ASP A 138 -2.13 -14.59 8.93
N PHE A 139 -2.28 -14.12 10.15
CA PHE A 139 -1.64 -12.90 10.64
C PHE A 139 -0.48 -13.20 11.60
N ALA A 140 0.15 -14.40 11.48
CA ALA A 140 1.25 -14.80 12.37
C ALA A 140 2.44 -13.83 12.32
N ASP A 141 2.70 -13.23 11.16
CA ASP A 141 3.77 -12.25 10.96
C ASP A 141 3.44 -10.84 11.49
N TYR A 142 2.20 -10.62 11.95
CA TYR A 142 1.80 -9.34 12.53
C TYR A 142 2.19 -9.28 14.01
N PRO A 143 2.57 -8.11 14.52
CA PRO A 143 2.97 -7.96 15.92
C PRO A 143 1.79 -8.13 16.88
N ASP A 144 2.08 -8.47 18.14
CA ASP A 144 1.06 -8.51 19.21
C ASP A 144 0.51 -7.12 19.51
N LEU A 145 1.37 -6.10 19.45
CA LEU A 145 1.01 -4.69 19.62
C LEU A 145 1.24 -3.95 18.31
N PRO A 146 0.38 -2.97 17.96
CA PRO A 146 0.53 -2.24 16.70
C PRO A 146 1.82 -1.43 16.69
N HIS A 147 2.51 -1.38 15.55
CA HIS A 147 3.65 -0.49 15.32
C HIS A 147 3.20 0.97 15.06
N SER A 148 2.04 1.35 15.58
CA SER A 148 1.42 2.64 15.32
C SER A 148 1.79 3.72 16.33
N ASP A 149 2.43 3.35 17.45
CA ASP A 149 2.70 4.28 18.54
C ASP A 149 3.79 5.27 18.13
N TRP A 150 3.37 6.53 17.98
CA TRP A 150 4.25 7.65 17.76
C TRP A 150 4.71 8.19 19.11
N THR A 151 5.90 7.80 19.51
CA THR A 151 6.52 8.30 20.74
C THR A 151 7.24 9.61 20.49
N GLU A 152 7.48 10.39 21.57
CA GLU A 152 8.33 11.61 21.50
C GLU A 152 9.73 11.28 20.94
N ALA A 153 10.30 10.13 21.33
CA ALA A 153 11.58 9.67 20.80
C ALA A 153 11.49 9.40 19.27
N GLY A 154 10.43 8.77 18.81
CA GLY A 154 10.19 8.53 17.39
C GLY A 154 10.00 9.83 16.60
N ALA A 155 9.22 10.78 17.14
CA ALA A 155 9.05 12.11 16.56
C ALA A 155 10.37 12.88 16.47
N THR A 156 11.15 12.84 17.55
CA THR A 156 12.49 13.48 17.62
C THR A 156 13.45 12.84 16.60
N ALA A 157 13.44 11.51 16.46
CA ALA A 157 14.29 10.81 15.49
C ALA A 157 13.91 11.20 14.06
N ALA A 158 12.62 11.24 13.73
CA ALA A 158 12.14 11.67 12.41
C ALA A 158 12.51 13.14 12.13
N LEU A 159 12.32 14.02 13.10
CA LEU A 159 12.72 15.42 12.97
C LEU A 159 14.22 15.58 12.74
N ARG A 160 15.06 14.86 13.50
CA ARG A 160 16.52 14.85 13.29
C ARG A 160 16.88 14.38 11.88
N ALA A 161 16.24 13.33 11.37
CA ALA A 161 16.46 12.85 10.01
C ALA A 161 16.12 13.94 8.98
N VAL A 162 15.01 14.65 9.14
CA VAL A 162 14.62 15.77 8.27
C VAL A 162 15.63 16.92 8.37
N LEU A 163 16.04 17.31 9.59
CA LEU A 163 16.99 18.41 9.78
C LEU A 163 18.40 18.08 9.23
N ALA A 164 18.87 16.85 9.39
CA ALA A 164 20.12 16.43 8.78
C ALA A 164 20.09 16.57 7.25
N GLN A 165 18.95 16.31 6.63
CA GLN A 165 18.74 16.44 5.20
C GLN A 165 18.74 17.92 4.75
N VAL A 166 18.14 18.81 5.53
CA VAL A 166 18.17 20.25 5.24
C VAL A 166 19.60 20.78 5.30
N ALA A 167 20.41 20.31 6.26
CA ALA A 167 21.82 20.71 6.37
C ALA A 167 22.67 20.23 5.19
N GLU A 168 22.44 19.01 4.65
CA GLU A 168 23.14 18.50 3.48
C GLU A 168 22.76 19.22 2.18
N VAL A 169 21.57 19.82 2.14
CA VAL A 169 21.05 20.57 0.99
C VAL A 169 21.79 21.90 0.83
N GLU A 170 22.29 22.52 1.90
CA GLU A 170 23.07 23.73 1.82
C GLU A 170 24.44 23.55 1.14
N ASP A 171 24.94 22.30 1.08
CA ASP A 171 26.24 21.97 0.49
C ASP A 171 26.17 21.34 -0.94
N GLY A 172 24.97 21.10 -1.53
CA GLY A 172 24.80 20.37 -2.79
C GLY A 172 23.86 21.01 -3.82
N GLN A 173 24.09 20.73 -5.10
CA GLN A 173 23.36 21.28 -6.26
C GLN A 173 21.87 20.87 -6.39
N ASP A 174 21.32 20.08 -5.47
CA ASP A 174 19.89 19.70 -5.41
C ASP A 174 19.13 20.41 -4.28
N ALA A 175 19.52 21.64 -3.97
CA ALA A 175 18.90 22.46 -2.93
C ALA A 175 17.38 22.64 -3.20
N LEU A 176 16.55 22.27 -2.22
CA LEU A 176 15.15 22.67 -2.20
C LEU A 176 15.10 24.19 -2.19
N THR A 177 14.42 24.79 -3.15
CA THR A 177 14.30 26.24 -3.22
C THR A 177 13.39 26.75 -2.09
N ALA A 178 13.53 28.03 -1.70
CA ALA A 178 12.64 28.66 -0.74
C ALA A 178 11.15 28.53 -1.15
N ASP A 179 10.88 28.47 -2.46
CA ASP A 179 9.53 28.22 -3.00
C ASP A 179 9.06 26.78 -2.78
N ASP A 180 9.99 25.82 -2.72
CA ASP A 180 9.65 24.41 -2.43
C ASP A 180 9.26 24.19 -0.97
N LEU A 181 9.76 25.03 -0.06
CA LEU A 181 9.50 24.95 1.38
C LEU A 181 8.27 25.75 1.84
N ARG A 182 7.63 26.55 0.96
CA ARG A 182 6.41 27.24 1.32
C ARG A 182 5.27 26.25 1.54
N LEU A 183 4.68 26.32 2.73
CA LEU A 183 3.43 25.62 3.04
C LEU A 183 2.32 26.18 2.15
N ALA A 184 1.41 25.29 1.70
CA ALA A 184 0.18 25.74 1.07
C ALA A 184 -0.63 26.56 2.09
N ALA A 185 -0.97 27.81 1.75
CA ALA A 185 -1.78 28.68 2.58
C ALA A 185 -3.23 28.22 2.66
#